data_7a71713f76b19d0ee061758ca947d756
#
_entry.id   7a71713f76b19d0ee061758ca947d756
#
_cell.length_a   1.000
_cell.length_b   1.000
_cell.length_c   1.000
_cell.angle_alpha   90.00
_cell.angle_beta   90.00
_cell.angle_gamma   90.00
#
_symmetry.space_group_name_H-M   'P 1'
#
loop_
_entity.id
_entity.type
_entity.pdbx_description
1 polymer ?
#
loop_
_entity_poly.entity_id
_entity_poly.type
_entity_poly.pdbx_seq_one_letter_code
_entity_poly.pdbx_strand_id
1 'polypeptide(L)'
;MRSEQEMIDLVLGYAVRDERVRAVTLEGSRTNPNVPKDIFQDYDISFHVTDMDSFIQDPSWIDVFGERLILQTPEDMALFPPDLGGWFSYLMLFTDGNRIDMTLIPIEDKEKYCKGDKLIQILLDKDQSFPKVPAPSDEDFWVQRPSAAFFADCCNEFWWVSTYVAKGLWRKEILYAQDHLHNIIRPMLMKMLEWQVGTQTDFSLSVGKNGKYLKNYLSPGSWNELMSTYPRGTYEEVWDALFAMGRLFRGTALDVADQLGFKYDSEQDQRVSGFLQHVRQLPVDAKEIY
;
A
#
# COMPACT_ATOMS: atom_id res chain seq x y z
N MET A 1 -10.52 10.51 -23.74
CA MET A 1 -9.78 9.40 -23.11
C MET A 1 -9.72 8.26 -24.10
N ARG A 2 -8.54 7.79 -24.46
CA ARG A 2 -8.35 6.61 -25.31
C ARG A 2 -8.87 5.36 -24.60
N SER A 3 -9.43 4.43 -25.35
CA SER A 3 -9.89 3.13 -24.83
C SER A 3 -8.72 2.22 -24.44
N GLU A 4 -9.00 1.15 -23.69
CA GLU A 4 -7.99 0.14 -23.31
C GLU A 4 -7.32 -0.46 -24.56
N GLN A 5 -8.10 -0.77 -25.58
CA GLN A 5 -7.57 -1.34 -26.83
C GLN A 5 -6.63 -0.35 -27.54
N GLU A 6 -7.02 0.93 -27.64
CA GLU A 6 -6.16 1.96 -28.27
C GLU A 6 -4.85 2.15 -27.51
N MET A 7 -4.87 2.06 -26.16
CA MET A 7 -3.66 2.17 -25.36
C MET A 7 -2.74 0.96 -25.55
N ILE A 8 -3.29 -0.25 -25.54
CA ILE A 8 -2.52 -1.49 -25.76
C ILE A 8 -1.97 -1.53 -27.19
N ASP A 9 -2.77 -1.16 -28.20
CA ASP A 9 -2.32 -1.12 -29.61
C ASP A 9 -1.20 -0.10 -29.81
N LEU A 10 -1.24 1.04 -29.11
CA LEU A 10 -0.20 2.06 -29.16
C LEU A 10 1.12 1.53 -28.56
N VAL A 11 1.05 0.90 -27.41
CA VAL A 11 2.21 0.30 -26.71
C VAL A 11 2.84 -0.80 -27.57
N LEU A 12 2.02 -1.75 -28.03
CA LEU A 12 2.49 -2.86 -28.86
C LEU A 12 2.99 -2.40 -30.22
N GLY A 13 2.31 -1.39 -30.82
CA GLY A 13 2.72 -0.81 -32.10
C GLY A 13 4.09 -0.15 -32.04
N TYR A 14 4.44 0.50 -30.91
CA TYR A 14 5.81 0.97 -30.68
C TYR A 14 6.78 -0.21 -30.52
N ALA A 15 6.46 -1.10 -29.59
CA ALA A 15 7.35 -2.23 -29.25
C ALA A 15 7.69 -3.11 -30.47
N VAL A 16 6.72 -3.37 -31.37
CA VAL A 16 6.96 -4.18 -32.58
C VAL A 16 7.98 -3.51 -33.51
N ARG A 17 7.94 -2.18 -33.63
CA ARG A 17 8.83 -1.42 -34.54
C ARG A 17 10.24 -1.20 -33.98
N ASP A 18 10.40 -1.14 -32.65
CA ASP A 18 11.71 -0.93 -32.03
C ASP A 18 12.37 -2.26 -31.71
N GLU A 19 13.45 -2.58 -32.45
CA GLU A 19 14.16 -3.87 -32.29
C GLU A 19 14.85 -4.02 -30.94
N ARG A 20 15.06 -2.94 -30.20
CA ARG A 20 15.62 -2.99 -28.84
C ARG A 20 14.62 -3.57 -27.84
N VAL A 21 13.29 -3.47 -28.11
CA VAL A 21 12.24 -4.09 -27.30
C VAL A 21 12.04 -5.52 -27.74
N ARG A 22 12.29 -6.48 -26.86
CA ARG A 22 12.16 -7.92 -27.15
C ARG A 22 10.86 -8.50 -26.64
N ALA A 23 10.34 -7.98 -25.52
CA ALA A 23 9.06 -8.40 -25.00
C ALA A 23 8.34 -7.24 -24.30
N VAL A 24 7.02 -7.38 -24.13
CA VAL A 24 6.14 -6.46 -23.41
C VAL A 24 5.30 -7.26 -22.44
N THR A 25 5.24 -6.80 -21.21
CA THR A 25 4.35 -7.34 -20.18
C THR A 25 3.40 -6.27 -19.65
N LEU A 26 2.23 -6.69 -19.23
CA LEU A 26 1.23 -5.91 -18.49
C LEU A 26 1.17 -6.46 -17.08
N GLU A 27 1.09 -5.57 -16.09
CA GLU A 27 1.17 -5.92 -14.69
C GLU A 27 -0.01 -5.34 -13.89
N GLY A 28 -0.03 -5.65 -12.60
CA GLY A 28 -0.81 -4.96 -11.61
C GLY A 28 -2.32 -5.10 -11.74
N SER A 29 -3.04 -4.01 -11.50
CA SER A 29 -4.50 -4.04 -11.31
C SER A 29 -5.27 -4.46 -12.57
N ARG A 30 -4.75 -4.19 -13.78
CA ARG A 30 -5.41 -4.59 -15.03
C ARG A 30 -5.37 -6.08 -15.30
N THR A 31 -4.38 -6.78 -14.75
CA THR A 31 -4.25 -8.24 -14.83
C THR A 31 -5.00 -8.96 -13.71
N ASN A 32 -5.38 -8.25 -12.65
CA ASN A 32 -6.03 -8.83 -11.48
C ASN A 32 -7.51 -9.13 -11.73
N PRO A 33 -7.93 -10.41 -11.73
CA PRO A 33 -9.34 -10.79 -11.95
C PRO A 33 -10.27 -10.42 -10.79
N ASN A 34 -9.70 -10.11 -9.61
CA ASN A 34 -10.45 -9.91 -8.36
C ASN A 34 -10.73 -8.43 -8.06
N VAL A 35 -10.25 -7.50 -8.91
CA VAL A 35 -10.48 -6.07 -8.71
C VAL A 35 -11.43 -5.50 -9.75
N PRO A 36 -12.35 -4.56 -9.38
CA PRO A 36 -13.22 -3.92 -10.34
C PRO A 36 -12.39 -3.06 -11.30
N LYS A 37 -12.74 -3.12 -12.59
CA LYS A 37 -12.19 -2.21 -13.60
C LYS A 37 -12.83 -0.84 -13.47
N ASP A 38 -12.02 0.22 -13.55
CA ASP A 38 -12.49 1.60 -13.57
C ASP A 38 -11.61 2.50 -14.47
N ILE A 39 -12.02 3.76 -14.63
CA ILE A 39 -11.35 4.73 -15.51
C ILE A 39 -10.02 5.26 -14.95
N PHE A 40 -9.70 4.98 -13.69
CA PHE A 40 -8.47 5.41 -13.03
C PHE A 40 -7.40 4.31 -12.96
N GLN A 41 -7.68 3.11 -13.49
CA GLN A 41 -6.66 2.08 -13.58
C GLN A 41 -5.56 2.53 -14.55
N ASP A 42 -4.33 2.63 -14.06
CA ASP A 42 -3.12 2.83 -14.85
C ASP A 42 -2.78 1.60 -15.69
N TYR A 43 -1.84 1.78 -16.60
CA TYR A 43 -1.24 0.71 -17.38
C TYR A 43 0.16 0.50 -16.86
N ASP A 44 0.34 -0.50 -16.00
CA ASP A 44 1.65 -0.97 -15.54
C ASP A 44 2.26 -1.81 -16.66
N ILE A 45 3.19 -1.24 -17.42
CA ILE A 45 3.80 -1.86 -18.61
C ILE A 45 5.29 -2.02 -18.39
N SER A 46 5.83 -3.21 -18.67
CA SER A 46 7.28 -3.37 -18.75
C SER A 46 7.73 -3.67 -20.17
N PHE A 47 8.74 -2.93 -20.64
CA PHE A 47 9.49 -3.23 -21.84
C PHE A 47 10.76 -3.97 -21.47
N HIS A 48 10.91 -5.19 -21.98
CA HIS A 48 12.12 -5.97 -21.83
C HIS A 48 13.05 -5.67 -23.01
N VAL A 49 14.18 -5.04 -22.70
CA VAL A 49 15.03 -4.37 -23.71
C VAL A 49 16.46 -4.90 -23.74
N THR A 50 17.09 -4.81 -24.92
CA THR A 50 18.50 -5.22 -25.11
C THR A 50 19.49 -4.10 -24.76
N ASP A 51 19.05 -2.84 -24.79
CA ASP A 51 19.89 -1.66 -24.56
C ASP A 51 19.08 -0.58 -23.83
N MET A 52 19.00 -0.69 -22.50
CA MET A 52 18.24 0.24 -21.66
C MET A 52 18.87 1.64 -21.67
N ASP A 53 20.21 1.73 -21.73
CA ASP A 53 20.90 3.02 -21.68
C ASP A 53 20.52 3.92 -22.86
N SER A 54 20.31 3.37 -24.04
CA SER A 54 19.87 4.13 -25.21
C SER A 54 18.48 4.73 -25.08
N PHE A 55 17.59 4.10 -24.29
CA PHE A 55 16.27 4.64 -23.98
C PHE A 55 16.35 5.79 -22.95
N ILE A 56 17.27 5.69 -22.00
CA ILE A 56 17.48 6.71 -20.95
C ILE A 56 18.17 7.94 -21.52
N GLN A 57 19.18 7.76 -22.38
CA GLN A 57 19.93 8.85 -22.98
C GLN A 57 19.11 9.69 -23.96
N ASP A 58 18.19 9.09 -24.68
CA ASP A 58 17.24 9.79 -25.55
C ASP A 58 15.81 9.40 -25.17
N PRO A 59 15.18 10.12 -24.24
CA PRO A 59 13.82 9.82 -23.79
C PRO A 59 12.73 10.28 -24.77
N SER A 60 13.05 10.83 -25.95
CA SER A 60 12.05 11.31 -26.92
C SER A 60 11.12 10.21 -27.43
N TRP A 61 11.50 8.95 -27.29
CA TRP A 61 10.67 7.80 -27.64
C TRP A 61 9.34 7.73 -26.88
N ILE A 62 9.26 8.31 -25.66
CA ILE A 62 8.02 8.31 -24.90
C ILE A 62 6.97 9.28 -25.46
N ASP A 63 7.35 10.19 -26.36
CA ASP A 63 6.43 11.18 -26.95
C ASP A 63 5.38 10.54 -27.83
N VAL A 64 5.64 9.34 -28.36
CA VAL A 64 4.69 8.56 -29.16
C VAL A 64 3.41 8.22 -28.36
N PHE A 65 3.49 8.12 -27.03
CA PHE A 65 2.35 7.79 -26.17
C PHE A 65 1.39 8.97 -25.96
N GLY A 66 1.78 10.17 -26.35
CA GLY A 66 0.91 11.35 -26.35
C GLY A 66 1.40 12.49 -25.44
N GLU A 67 0.66 13.59 -25.49
CA GLU A 67 0.93 14.76 -24.65
C GLU A 67 0.70 14.44 -23.17
N ARG A 68 1.68 14.77 -22.33
CA ARG A 68 1.67 14.48 -20.90
C ARG A 68 1.28 15.71 -20.07
N LEU A 69 0.47 15.47 -19.02
CA LEU A 69 0.25 16.45 -17.95
C LEU A 69 1.46 16.52 -17.02
N ILE A 70 2.06 15.35 -16.74
CA ILE A 70 3.25 15.23 -15.88
C ILE A 70 4.02 13.96 -16.24
N LEU A 71 5.33 14.04 -16.07
CA LEU A 71 6.26 12.92 -16.17
C LEU A 71 7.06 12.83 -14.87
N GLN A 72 7.28 11.62 -14.37
CA GLN A 72 8.24 11.37 -13.30
C GLN A 72 9.16 10.20 -13.70
N THR A 73 10.43 10.33 -13.37
CA THR A 73 11.48 9.29 -13.52
C THR A 73 12.06 8.99 -12.14
N PRO A 74 11.42 8.10 -11.34
CA PRO A 74 11.80 7.89 -9.94
C PRO A 74 13.27 7.55 -9.73
N GLU A 75 13.85 6.75 -10.64
CA GLU A 75 15.23 6.29 -10.54
C GLU A 75 16.28 7.38 -10.83
N ASP A 76 15.86 8.53 -11.39
CA ASP A 76 16.73 9.69 -11.67
C ASP A 76 16.46 10.86 -10.71
N MET A 77 15.70 10.64 -9.63
CA MET A 77 15.35 11.68 -8.67
C MET A 77 16.40 11.80 -7.56
N ALA A 78 16.78 13.06 -7.25
CA ALA A 78 17.64 13.34 -6.10
C ALA A 78 16.90 13.21 -4.75
N LEU A 79 15.55 13.32 -4.74
CA LEU A 79 14.74 13.26 -3.51
C LEU A 79 14.62 11.84 -2.96
N PHE A 80 14.53 10.86 -3.85
CA PHE A 80 14.43 9.45 -3.49
C PHE A 80 15.53 8.67 -4.22
N PRO A 81 16.26 7.80 -3.52
CA PRO A 81 17.26 6.97 -4.18
C PRO A 81 16.57 5.94 -5.08
N PRO A 82 17.22 5.51 -6.19
CA PRO A 82 16.74 4.42 -7.03
C PRO A 82 16.48 3.16 -6.22
N ASP A 83 15.35 2.47 -6.46
CA ASP A 83 14.96 1.31 -5.67
C ASP A 83 14.54 0.07 -6.53
N LEU A 84 14.48 0.19 -7.86
CA LEU A 84 14.13 -0.90 -8.77
C LEU A 84 15.28 -1.88 -9.09
N GLY A 85 16.41 -1.77 -8.38
CA GLY A 85 17.50 -2.74 -8.52
C GLY A 85 18.17 -2.76 -9.89
N GLY A 86 18.23 -1.61 -10.57
CA GLY A 86 18.86 -1.42 -11.87
C GLY A 86 17.87 -1.33 -13.05
N TRP A 87 16.57 -1.48 -12.82
CA TRP A 87 15.54 -1.15 -13.81
C TRP A 87 15.23 0.35 -13.78
N PHE A 88 14.52 0.87 -14.79
CA PHE A 88 14.25 2.30 -14.91
C PHE A 88 12.79 2.55 -15.28
N SER A 89 12.12 3.53 -14.66
CA SER A 89 10.72 3.81 -14.88
C SER A 89 10.43 5.21 -15.41
N TYR A 90 9.42 5.27 -16.28
CA TYR A 90 8.75 6.49 -16.73
C TYR A 90 7.29 6.45 -16.29
N LEU A 91 6.90 7.31 -15.36
CA LEU A 91 5.52 7.44 -14.89
C LEU A 91 4.87 8.60 -15.64
N MET A 92 3.91 8.30 -16.52
CA MET A 92 3.35 9.25 -17.49
C MET A 92 1.84 9.38 -17.29
N LEU A 93 1.38 10.57 -16.89
CA LEU A 93 -0.04 10.93 -16.90
C LEU A 93 -0.31 11.80 -18.13
N PHE A 94 -1.24 11.38 -18.99
CA PHE A 94 -1.54 12.04 -20.26
C PHE A 94 -2.71 13.04 -20.14
N THR A 95 -2.77 13.98 -21.10
CA THR A 95 -3.83 15.02 -21.17
C THR A 95 -5.23 14.45 -21.37
N ASP A 96 -5.36 13.21 -21.85
CA ASP A 96 -6.63 12.50 -21.98
C ASP A 96 -7.05 11.72 -20.73
N GLY A 97 -6.25 11.80 -19.65
CA GLY A 97 -6.51 11.15 -18.36
C GLY A 97 -6.02 9.70 -18.25
N ASN A 98 -5.49 9.10 -19.32
CA ASN A 98 -4.81 7.81 -19.22
C ASN A 98 -3.44 7.98 -18.50
N ARG A 99 -2.99 6.90 -17.87
CA ARG A 99 -1.68 6.83 -17.23
C ARG A 99 -0.95 5.54 -17.64
N ILE A 100 0.32 5.68 -18.01
CA ILE A 100 1.23 4.55 -18.18
C ILE A 100 2.35 4.68 -17.16
N ASP A 101 2.56 3.61 -16.40
CA ASP A 101 3.76 3.39 -15.59
C ASP A 101 4.62 2.39 -16.36
N MET A 102 5.61 2.95 -17.10
CA MET A 102 6.46 2.18 -18.00
C MET A 102 7.77 1.84 -17.32
N THR A 103 8.07 0.55 -17.17
CA THR A 103 9.36 0.08 -16.65
C THR A 103 10.22 -0.50 -17.78
N LEU A 104 11.47 -0.09 -17.84
CA LEU A 104 12.50 -0.70 -18.70
C LEU A 104 13.24 -1.75 -17.91
N ILE A 105 13.32 -2.96 -18.45
CA ILE A 105 13.94 -4.13 -17.83
C ILE A 105 14.93 -4.73 -18.82
N PRO A 106 16.22 -4.92 -18.47
CA PRO A 106 17.13 -5.68 -19.32
C PRO A 106 16.57 -7.07 -19.61
N ILE A 107 16.62 -7.51 -20.88
CA ILE A 107 16.02 -8.79 -21.30
C ILE A 107 16.63 -9.99 -20.56
N GLU A 108 17.87 -9.90 -20.12
CA GLU A 108 18.55 -10.89 -19.30
C GLU A 108 17.92 -11.08 -17.92
N ASP A 109 17.20 -10.06 -17.41
CA ASP A 109 16.50 -10.12 -16.12
C ASP A 109 15.10 -10.79 -16.20
N LYS A 110 14.67 -11.26 -17.37
CA LYS A 110 13.33 -11.84 -17.59
C LYS A 110 12.96 -12.97 -16.61
N GLU A 111 13.92 -13.82 -16.24
CA GLU A 111 13.67 -14.91 -15.28
C GLU A 111 13.50 -14.38 -13.85
N LYS A 112 14.27 -13.35 -13.46
CA LYS A 112 14.13 -12.65 -12.18
C LYS A 112 12.77 -11.97 -12.12
N TYR A 113 12.40 -11.29 -13.20
CA TYR A 113 11.10 -10.61 -13.32
C TYR A 113 9.93 -11.60 -13.17
N CYS A 114 9.92 -12.72 -13.89
CA CYS A 114 8.85 -13.72 -13.83
C CYS A 114 8.73 -14.45 -12.48
N LYS A 115 9.73 -14.35 -11.60
CA LYS A 115 9.70 -14.88 -10.22
C LYS A 115 9.20 -13.85 -9.20
N GLY A 116 8.95 -12.61 -9.62
CA GLY A 116 8.41 -11.54 -8.80
C GLY A 116 6.90 -11.65 -8.60
N ASP A 117 6.20 -10.58 -8.94
CA ASP A 117 4.73 -10.50 -8.82
C ASP A 117 4.05 -11.53 -9.74
N LYS A 118 2.96 -12.14 -9.26
CA LYS A 118 2.11 -13.04 -10.04
C LYS A 118 1.06 -12.31 -10.89
N LEU A 119 0.87 -11.02 -10.70
CA LEU A 119 -0.05 -10.20 -11.49
C LEU A 119 0.64 -9.72 -12.77
N ILE A 120 1.11 -10.66 -13.60
CA ILE A 120 1.76 -10.39 -14.88
C ILE A 120 1.07 -11.11 -16.04
N GLN A 121 1.04 -10.45 -17.20
CA GLN A 121 0.58 -11.01 -18.47
C GLN A 121 1.58 -10.65 -19.57
N ILE A 122 2.06 -11.62 -20.33
CA ILE A 122 2.93 -11.39 -21.48
C ILE A 122 2.05 -10.94 -22.64
N LEU A 123 2.26 -9.72 -23.15
CA LEU A 123 1.54 -9.16 -24.31
C LEU A 123 2.29 -9.41 -25.64
N LEU A 124 3.64 -9.39 -25.58
CA LEU A 124 4.53 -9.63 -26.72
C LEU A 124 5.78 -10.35 -26.26
N ASP A 125 6.20 -11.36 -27.02
CA ASP A 125 7.50 -12.02 -26.89
C ASP A 125 8.03 -12.35 -28.28
N LYS A 126 8.90 -11.48 -28.82
CA LYS A 126 9.42 -11.59 -30.18
C LYS A 126 10.28 -12.85 -30.38
N ASP A 127 10.95 -13.27 -29.32
CA ASP A 127 11.92 -14.37 -29.37
C ASP A 127 11.36 -15.68 -28.83
N GLN A 128 10.12 -15.69 -28.33
CA GLN A 128 9.50 -16.82 -27.65
C GLN A 128 10.38 -17.36 -26.53
N SER A 129 11.02 -16.47 -25.79
CA SER A 129 12.08 -16.79 -24.83
C SER A 129 11.66 -16.63 -23.37
N PHE A 130 10.44 -16.13 -23.12
CA PHE A 130 9.93 -15.97 -21.76
C PHE A 130 9.56 -17.32 -21.14
N PRO A 131 9.81 -17.49 -19.83
CA PRO A 131 9.29 -18.62 -19.10
C PRO A 131 7.76 -18.70 -19.22
N LYS A 132 7.21 -19.90 -19.14
CA LYS A 132 5.77 -20.06 -19.04
C LYS A 132 5.29 -19.51 -17.70
N VAL A 133 4.53 -18.42 -17.73
CA VAL A 133 3.91 -17.83 -16.53
C VAL A 133 2.50 -18.41 -16.34
N PRO A 134 2.07 -18.65 -15.10
CA PRO A 134 0.69 -19.04 -14.80
C PRO A 134 -0.30 -17.90 -15.13
N ALA A 135 -1.59 -18.18 -15.04
CA ALA A 135 -2.60 -17.12 -15.09
C ALA A 135 -2.37 -16.11 -13.94
N PRO A 136 -2.59 -14.82 -14.19
CA PRO A 136 -2.40 -13.79 -13.15
C PRO A 136 -3.20 -14.10 -11.88
N SER A 137 -2.55 -13.93 -10.72
CA SER A 137 -3.12 -14.19 -9.40
C SER A 137 -2.67 -13.13 -8.41
N ASP A 138 -3.57 -12.70 -7.52
CA ASP A 138 -3.28 -11.74 -6.45
C ASP A 138 -2.88 -12.40 -5.12
N GLU A 139 -2.52 -13.69 -5.14
CA GLU A 139 -2.17 -14.45 -3.93
C GLU A 139 -1.05 -13.79 -3.11
N ASP A 140 -0.09 -13.14 -3.75
CA ASP A 140 1.03 -12.48 -3.08
C ASP A 140 0.60 -11.26 -2.26
N PHE A 141 -0.61 -10.75 -2.51
CA PHE A 141 -1.23 -9.61 -1.81
C PHE A 141 -2.29 -10.02 -0.79
N TRP A 142 -2.55 -11.32 -0.63
CA TRP A 142 -3.50 -11.80 0.38
C TRP A 142 -3.04 -11.45 1.79
N VAL A 143 -3.99 -11.23 2.65
CA VAL A 143 -3.70 -11.01 4.07
C VAL A 143 -2.91 -12.20 4.62
N GLN A 144 -1.72 -11.91 5.15
CA GLN A 144 -0.87 -12.96 5.70
C GLN A 144 -1.26 -13.29 7.15
N ARG A 145 -1.39 -14.58 7.46
CA ARG A 145 -1.67 -15.06 8.81
C ARG A 145 -0.50 -14.70 9.74
N PRO A 146 -0.73 -13.96 10.84
CA PRO A 146 0.34 -13.61 11.77
C PRO A 146 0.80 -14.83 12.59
N SER A 147 2.04 -14.78 13.05
CA SER A 147 2.46 -15.61 14.18
C SER A 147 1.97 -15.01 15.51
N ALA A 148 1.90 -15.82 16.56
CA ALA A 148 1.53 -15.33 17.89
C ALA A 148 2.49 -14.22 18.40
N ALA A 149 3.79 -14.32 18.09
CA ALA A 149 4.76 -13.29 18.43
C ALA A 149 4.49 -11.98 17.69
N PHE A 150 4.22 -12.05 16.37
CA PHE A 150 3.95 -10.86 15.57
C PHE A 150 2.63 -10.16 15.96
N PHE A 151 1.61 -10.94 16.36
CA PHE A 151 0.39 -10.41 16.95
C PHE A 151 0.67 -9.68 18.28
N ALA A 152 1.46 -10.30 19.17
CA ALA A 152 1.81 -9.70 20.46
C ALA A 152 2.62 -8.41 20.29
N ASP A 153 3.58 -8.39 19.36
CA ASP A 153 4.38 -7.19 19.04
C ASP A 153 3.49 -6.06 18.49
N CYS A 154 2.53 -6.37 17.60
CA CYS A 154 1.56 -5.41 17.09
C CYS A 154 0.72 -4.79 18.23
N CYS A 155 0.24 -5.62 19.16
CA CYS A 155 -0.50 -5.15 20.34
C CYS A 155 0.37 -4.27 21.25
N ASN A 156 1.60 -4.69 21.50
CA ASN A 156 2.53 -3.92 22.34
C ASN A 156 2.87 -2.57 21.71
N GLU A 157 3.21 -2.53 20.42
CA GLU A 157 3.53 -1.29 19.70
C GLU A 157 2.36 -0.32 19.69
N PHE A 158 1.14 -0.81 19.42
CA PHE A 158 -0.07 0.02 19.46
C PHE A 158 -0.23 0.70 20.82
N TRP A 159 -0.18 -0.07 21.91
CA TRP A 159 -0.38 0.47 23.26
C TRP A 159 0.79 1.32 23.73
N TRP A 160 2.02 0.92 23.44
CA TRP A 160 3.21 1.67 23.82
C TRP A 160 3.22 3.06 23.20
N VAL A 161 3.03 3.14 21.87
CA VAL A 161 3.11 4.42 21.15
C VAL A 161 1.87 5.29 21.38
N SER A 162 0.73 4.72 21.75
CA SER A 162 -0.43 5.50 22.24
C SER A 162 -0.07 6.45 23.39
N THR A 163 0.88 6.07 24.24
CA THR A 163 1.38 6.95 25.32
C THR A 163 2.16 8.16 24.80
N TYR A 164 2.79 8.04 23.63
CA TYR A 164 3.50 9.16 22.98
C TYR A 164 2.52 10.18 22.39
N VAL A 165 1.42 9.70 21.81
CA VAL A 165 0.33 10.57 21.35
C VAL A 165 -0.23 11.38 22.53
N ALA A 166 -0.54 10.70 23.66
CA ALA A 166 -1.02 11.35 24.88
C ALA A 166 -0.04 12.40 25.42
N LYS A 167 1.25 12.07 25.49
CA LYS A 167 2.32 12.99 25.89
C LYS A 167 2.38 14.22 24.99
N GLY A 168 2.32 14.04 23.66
CA GLY A 168 2.31 15.14 22.70
C GLY A 168 1.10 16.04 22.85
N LEU A 169 -0.08 15.45 23.06
CA LEU A 169 -1.33 16.21 23.27
C LEU A 169 -1.28 17.03 24.56
N TRP A 170 -0.81 16.45 25.66
CA TRP A 170 -0.68 17.17 26.92
C TRP A 170 0.32 18.33 26.82
N ARG A 171 1.44 18.15 26.12
CA ARG A 171 2.46 19.18 25.88
C ARG A 171 2.06 20.23 24.86
N LYS A 172 0.88 20.11 24.24
CA LYS A 172 0.43 20.97 23.14
C LYS A 172 1.33 20.87 21.87
N GLU A 173 1.89 19.71 21.64
CA GLU A 173 2.73 19.35 20.50
C GLU A 173 1.89 18.61 19.44
N ILE A 174 0.95 19.31 18.80
CA ILE A 174 -0.07 18.68 17.93
C ILE A 174 0.53 17.88 16.76
N LEU A 175 1.58 18.39 16.12
CA LEU A 175 2.22 17.72 14.99
C LEU A 175 2.92 16.42 15.42
N TYR A 176 3.59 16.44 16.59
CA TYR A 176 4.18 15.25 17.19
C TYR A 176 3.12 14.19 17.50
N ALA A 177 2.01 14.60 18.10
CA ALA A 177 0.91 13.71 18.43
C ALA A 177 0.29 13.09 17.17
N GLN A 178 0.04 13.89 16.14
CA GLN A 178 -0.52 13.44 14.87
C GLN A 178 0.42 12.50 14.11
N ASP A 179 1.72 12.78 14.10
CA ASP A 179 2.71 11.91 13.45
C ASP A 179 2.67 10.50 14.05
N HIS A 180 2.72 10.38 15.38
CA HIS A 180 2.62 9.09 16.06
C HIS A 180 1.27 8.40 15.87
N LEU A 181 0.18 9.19 15.84
CA LEU A 181 -1.16 8.67 15.60
C LEU A 181 -1.28 8.06 14.19
N HIS A 182 -0.77 8.76 13.16
CA HIS A 182 -0.98 8.37 11.78
C HIS A 182 0.09 7.41 11.25
N ASN A 183 1.34 7.59 11.66
CA ASN A 183 2.46 6.86 11.06
C ASN A 183 2.89 5.63 11.88
N ILE A 184 2.45 5.49 13.13
CA ILE A 184 2.82 4.36 13.97
C ILE A 184 1.60 3.57 14.46
N ILE A 185 0.69 4.19 15.25
CA ILE A 185 -0.41 3.38 15.81
C ILE A 185 -1.50 3.05 14.79
N ARG A 186 -1.75 3.91 13.80
CA ARG A 186 -2.70 3.60 12.71
C ARG A 186 -2.27 2.38 11.88
N PRO A 187 -1.02 2.23 11.43
CA PRO A 187 -0.55 1.00 10.80
C PRO A 187 -0.82 -0.26 11.61
N MET A 188 -0.68 -0.20 12.94
CA MET A 188 -1.00 -1.35 13.81
C MET A 188 -2.50 -1.64 13.84
N LEU A 189 -3.35 -0.61 13.92
CA LEU A 189 -4.80 -0.78 13.82
C LEU A 189 -5.21 -1.37 12.47
N MET A 190 -4.68 -0.84 11.36
CA MET A 190 -4.99 -1.32 10.01
C MET A 190 -4.58 -2.79 9.85
N LYS A 191 -3.39 -3.15 10.32
CA LYS A 191 -2.92 -4.54 10.33
C LYS A 191 -3.82 -5.47 11.16
N MET A 192 -4.31 -5.03 12.30
CA MET A 192 -5.25 -5.80 13.13
C MET A 192 -6.59 -6.01 12.42
N LEU A 193 -7.11 -4.99 11.71
CA LEU A 193 -8.33 -5.09 10.90
C LEU A 193 -8.13 -6.04 9.70
N GLU A 194 -6.96 -5.99 9.06
CA GLU A 194 -6.60 -6.93 7.99
C GLU A 194 -6.63 -8.37 8.50
N TRP A 195 -6.05 -8.64 9.67
CA TRP A 195 -6.08 -9.98 10.26
C TRP A 195 -7.49 -10.43 10.63
N GLN A 196 -8.35 -9.52 11.11
CA GLN A 196 -9.77 -9.86 11.35
C GLN A 196 -10.46 -10.30 10.05
N VAL A 197 -10.23 -9.58 8.94
CA VAL A 197 -10.71 -10.01 7.62
C VAL A 197 -10.08 -11.35 7.23
N GLY A 198 -8.78 -11.53 7.44
CA GLY A 198 -8.08 -12.78 7.17
C GLY A 198 -8.69 -13.97 7.92
N THR A 199 -9.05 -13.83 9.21
CA THR A 199 -9.70 -14.92 9.97
C THR A 199 -11.09 -15.26 9.43
N GLN A 200 -11.82 -14.28 8.88
CA GLN A 200 -13.15 -14.49 8.30
C GLN A 200 -13.12 -15.13 6.91
N THR A 201 -12.00 -15.05 6.22
CA THR A 201 -11.83 -15.45 4.82
C THR A 201 -10.78 -16.55 4.63
N ASP A 202 -10.34 -17.17 5.72
CA ASP A 202 -9.24 -18.15 5.74
C ASP A 202 -7.97 -17.65 5.04
N PHE A 203 -7.68 -16.34 5.17
CA PHE A 203 -6.53 -15.67 4.59
C PHE A 203 -6.39 -15.85 3.06
N SER A 204 -7.52 -15.89 2.35
CA SER A 204 -7.60 -16.21 0.92
C SER A 204 -7.97 -15.03 0.04
N LEU A 205 -7.77 -13.78 0.53
CA LEU A 205 -8.02 -12.57 -0.26
C LEU A 205 -7.15 -11.38 0.18
N SER A 206 -7.13 -10.38 -0.71
CA SER A 206 -6.49 -9.10 -0.47
C SER A 206 -7.53 -8.04 -0.07
N VAL A 207 -7.21 -7.23 0.94
CA VAL A 207 -8.00 -6.03 1.27
C VAL A 207 -7.56 -4.79 0.46
N GLY A 208 -6.68 -5.00 -0.52
CA GLY A 208 -6.10 -3.98 -1.39
C GLY A 208 -5.04 -3.10 -0.71
N LYS A 209 -4.22 -2.44 -1.54
CA LYS A 209 -3.17 -1.54 -1.05
C LYS A 209 -3.74 -0.51 -0.07
N ASN A 210 -3.12 -0.38 1.10
CA ASN A 210 -3.55 0.51 2.19
C ASN A 210 -4.98 0.25 2.71
N GLY A 211 -5.49 -0.98 2.56
CA GLY A 211 -6.82 -1.35 3.04
C GLY A 211 -7.98 -0.75 2.26
N LYS A 212 -7.79 -0.37 0.99
CA LYS A 212 -8.81 0.32 0.17
C LYS A 212 -10.13 -0.44 0.02
N TYR A 213 -10.12 -1.76 0.25
CA TYR A 213 -11.31 -2.61 0.20
C TYR A 213 -11.85 -3.01 1.58
N LEU A 214 -11.26 -2.59 2.69
CA LEU A 214 -11.70 -2.94 4.05
C LEU A 214 -13.17 -2.62 4.29
N LYS A 215 -13.69 -1.55 3.70
CA LYS A 215 -15.11 -1.19 3.81
C LYS A 215 -16.07 -2.32 3.40
N ASN A 216 -15.65 -3.18 2.47
CA ASN A 216 -16.48 -4.28 1.96
C ASN A 216 -16.57 -5.45 2.94
N TYR A 217 -15.66 -5.53 3.91
CA TYR A 217 -15.53 -6.65 4.84
C TYR A 217 -15.85 -6.27 6.29
N LEU A 218 -15.70 -5.00 6.65
CA LEU A 218 -16.03 -4.53 7.99
C LEU A 218 -17.54 -4.35 8.17
N SER A 219 -18.03 -4.58 9.39
CA SER A 219 -19.39 -4.19 9.75
C SER A 219 -19.58 -2.66 9.60
N PRO A 220 -20.80 -2.18 9.34
CA PRO A 220 -21.05 -0.73 9.31
C PRO A 220 -20.61 -0.02 10.59
N GLY A 221 -20.73 -0.66 11.75
CA GLY A 221 -20.27 -0.12 13.04
C GLY A 221 -18.76 0.03 13.08
N SER A 222 -18.01 -1.04 12.75
CA SER A 222 -16.54 -1.03 12.71
C SER A 222 -16.00 -0.04 11.68
N TRP A 223 -16.66 0.06 10.51
CA TRP A 223 -16.30 1.05 9.51
C TRP A 223 -16.49 2.49 10.02
N ASN A 224 -17.63 2.79 10.63
CA ASN A 224 -17.89 4.12 11.19
C ASN A 224 -16.91 4.47 12.33
N GLU A 225 -16.59 3.48 13.17
CA GLU A 225 -15.59 3.68 14.23
C GLU A 225 -14.19 3.90 13.63
N LEU A 226 -13.79 3.17 12.59
CA LEU A 226 -12.55 3.43 11.86
C LEU A 226 -12.54 4.86 11.29
N MET A 227 -13.62 5.32 10.68
CA MET A 227 -13.71 6.68 10.14
C MET A 227 -13.60 7.74 11.25
N SER A 228 -14.12 7.48 12.45
CA SER A 228 -14.00 8.39 13.60
C SER A 228 -12.56 8.50 14.15
N THR A 229 -11.66 7.61 13.74
CA THR A 229 -10.24 7.68 14.09
C THR A 229 -9.43 8.69 13.26
N TYR A 230 -10.06 9.36 12.28
CA TYR A 230 -9.41 10.38 11.45
C TYR A 230 -9.81 11.79 11.94
N PRO A 231 -9.03 12.40 12.86
CA PRO A 231 -9.37 13.67 13.46
C PRO A 231 -9.05 14.84 12.52
N ARG A 232 -9.73 15.95 12.70
CA ARG A 232 -9.22 17.25 12.28
C ARG A 232 -8.09 17.70 13.20
N GLY A 233 -7.46 18.83 12.90
CA GLY A 233 -6.25 19.32 13.60
C GLY A 233 -6.50 19.99 14.95
N THR A 234 -7.50 19.57 15.74
CA THR A 234 -7.72 20.08 17.10
C THR A 234 -7.29 19.06 18.15
N TYR A 235 -6.81 19.54 19.30
CA TYR A 235 -6.38 18.67 20.39
C TYR A 235 -7.49 17.73 20.86
N GLU A 236 -8.71 18.23 20.98
CA GLU A 236 -9.87 17.47 21.43
C GLU A 236 -10.19 16.32 20.47
N GLU A 237 -10.21 16.61 19.18
CA GLU A 237 -10.51 15.58 18.18
C GLU A 237 -9.40 14.53 18.07
N VAL A 238 -8.12 14.89 18.28
CA VAL A 238 -7.02 13.91 18.31
C VAL A 238 -7.11 13.03 19.56
N TRP A 239 -7.52 13.59 20.73
CA TRP A 239 -7.84 12.78 21.91
C TRP A 239 -8.98 11.79 21.64
N ASP A 240 -10.06 12.27 21.04
CA ASP A 240 -11.23 11.43 20.75
C ASP A 240 -10.89 10.33 19.74
N ALA A 241 -10.09 10.65 18.73
CA ALA A 241 -9.58 9.69 17.76
C ALA A 241 -8.68 8.63 18.41
N LEU A 242 -7.79 9.03 19.33
CA LEU A 242 -6.93 8.09 20.07
C LEU A 242 -7.79 7.07 20.86
N PHE A 243 -8.83 7.54 21.56
CA PHE A 243 -9.71 6.65 22.30
C PHE A 243 -10.59 5.79 21.38
N ALA A 244 -11.05 6.30 20.25
CA ALA A 244 -11.75 5.51 19.24
C ALA A 244 -10.84 4.42 18.67
N MET A 245 -9.58 4.74 18.37
CA MET A 245 -8.58 3.75 17.95
C MET A 245 -8.40 2.65 19.01
N GLY A 246 -8.29 3.03 20.28
CA GLY A 246 -8.11 2.07 21.38
C GLY A 246 -9.31 1.12 21.52
N ARG A 247 -10.55 1.63 21.38
CA ARG A 247 -11.75 0.76 21.41
C ARG A 247 -11.80 -0.20 20.23
N LEU A 248 -11.61 0.32 19.01
CA LEU A 248 -11.65 -0.49 17.81
C LEU A 248 -10.53 -1.53 17.80
N PHE A 249 -9.31 -1.13 18.16
CA PHE A 249 -8.15 -2.03 18.25
C PHE A 249 -8.39 -3.18 19.24
N ARG A 250 -8.84 -2.86 20.45
CA ARG A 250 -9.16 -3.85 21.49
C ARG A 250 -10.19 -4.86 21.01
N GLY A 251 -11.31 -4.38 20.49
CA GLY A 251 -12.39 -5.27 20.00
C GLY A 251 -11.87 -6.20 18.92
N THR A 252 -11.19 -5.65 17.93
CA THR A 252 -10.61 -6.43 16.82
C THR A 252 -9.52 -7.40 17.30
N ALA A 253 -8.64 -6.98 18.22
CA ALA A 253 -7.57 -7.84 18.73
C ALA A 253 -8.10 -9.01 19.56
N LEU A 254 -9.17 -8.82 20.33
CA LEU A 254 -9.84 -9.90 21.04
C LEU A 254 -10.45 -10.92 20.08
N ASP A 255 -11.13 -10.45 19.02
CA ASP A 255 -11.70 -11.33 18.00
C ASP A 255 -10.61 -12.15 17.27
N VAL A 256 -9.53 -11.49 16.85
CA VAL A 256 -8.41 -12.15 16.17
C VAL A 256 -7.72 -13.15 17.10
N ALA A 257 -7.51 -12.78 18.38
CA ALA A 257 -6.90 -13.68 19.37
C ALA A 257 -7.75 -14.94 19.59
N ASP A 258 -9.06 -14.79 19.71
CA ASP A 258 -10.00 -15.93 19.86
C ASP A 258 -9.94 -16.86 18.63
N GLN A 259 -10.05 -16.30 17.42
CA GLN A 259 -10.04 -17.07 16.17
C GLN A 259 -8.70 -17.79 15.90
N LEU A 260 -7.57 -17.22 16.32
CA LEU A 260 -6.25 -17.79 16.06
C LEU A 260 -5.67 -18.58 17.24
N GLY A 261 -6.37 -18.61 18.39
CA GLY A 261 -5.88 -19.24 19.61
C GLY A 261 -4.71 -18.50 20.26
N PHE A 262 -4.65 -17.16 20.09
CA PHE A 262 -3.61 -16.31 20.66
C PHE A 262 -4.06 -15.73 22.00
N LYS A 263 -3.11 -15.15 22.74
CA LYS A 263 -3.40 -14.45 24.00
C LYS A 263 -3.30 -12.94 23.78
N TYR A 264 -4.40 -12.24 24.09
CA TYR A 264 -4.39 -10.77 24.18
C TYR A 264 -4.13 -10.36 25.64
N ASP A 265 -3.19 -9.42 25.86
CA ASP A 265 -2.88 -8.90 27.21
C ASP A 265 -3.86 -7.79 27.62
N SER A 266 -5.04 -8.23 28.11
CA SER A 266 -6.09 -7.31 28.58
C SER A 266 -5.68 -6.51 29.82
N GLU A 267 -4.71 -7.00 30.62
CA GLU A 267 -4.23 -6.28 31.80
C GLU A 267 -3.33 -5.09 31.38
N GLN A 268 -2.44 -5.31 30.41
CA GLN A 268 -1.62 -4.24 29.82
C GLN A 268 -2.52 -3.16 29.20
N ASP A 269 -3.50 -3.57 28.39
CA ASP A 269 -4.48 -2.65 27.77
C ASP A 269 -5.20 -1.79 28.82
N GLN A 270 -5.75 -2.41 29.88
CA GLN A 270 -6.45 -1.67 30.94
C GLN A 270 -5.55 -0.65 31.61
N ARG A 271 -4.31 -1.02 31.93
CA ARG A 271 -3.32 -0.12 32.54
C ARG A 271 -3.00 1.05 31.63
N VAL A 272 -2.72 0.79 30.34
CA VAL A 272 -2.41 1.85 29.38
C VAL A 272 -3.63 2.75 29.11
N SER A 273 -4.81 2.16 28.92
CA SER A 273 -6.05 2.94 28.74
C SER A 273 -6.34 3.85 29.93
N GLY A 274 -6.12 3.37 31.17
CA GLY A 274 -6.22 4.17 32.39
C GLY A 274 -5.20 5.32 32.41
N PHE A 275 -3.97 5.06 32.03
CA PHE A 275 -2.93 6.09 31.89
C PHE A 275 -3.33 7.18 30.89
N LEU A 276 -3.82 6.79 29.68
CA LEU A 276 -4.26 7.75 28.66
C LEU A 276 -5.39 8.67 29.17
N GLN A 277 -6.37 8.09 29.89
CA GLN A 277 -7.46 8.85 30.50
C GLN A 277 -6.97 9.82 31.57
N HIS A 278 -6.03 9.36 32.39
CA HIS A 278 -5.40 10.19 33.43
C HIS A 278 -4.65 11.36 32.81
N VAL A 279 -3.80 11.12 31.80
CA VAL A 279 -3.04 12.18 31.12
C VAL A 279 -3.95 13.20 30.46
N ARG A 280 -5.10 12.80 29.88
CA ARG A 280 -6.10 13.74 29.33
C ARG A 280 -6.64 14.70 30.39
N GLN A 281 -6.74 14.27 31.65
CA GLN A 281 -7.29 15.04 32.74
C GLN A 281 -6.24 15.84 33.52
N LEU A 282 -4.95 15.60 33.28
CA LEU A 282 -3.87 16.28 33.99
C LEU A 282 -3.91 17.79 33.70
N PRO A 283 -3.82 18.64 34.75
CA PRO A 283 -3.66 20.07 34.57
C PRO A 283 -2.41 20.40 33.74
N VAL A 284 -2.46 21.50 32.97
CA VAL A 284 -1.35 21.94 32.13
C VAL A 284 -0.07 22.29 32.90
N ASP A 285 -0.22 22.62 34.19
CA ASP A 285 0.86 22.96 35.10
C ASP A 285 1.26 21.83 36.08
N ALA A 286 0.75 20.62 35.88
CA ALA A 286 1.09 19.45 36.67
C ALA A 286 2.62 19.25 36.77
N LYS A 287 3.11 18.98 37.98
CA LYS A 287 4.54 18.74 38.25
C LYS A 287 4.88 17.26 38.32
N GLU A 288 3.89 16.43 38.52
CA GLU A 288 3.98 14.97 38.61
C GLU A 288 2.86 14.34 37.78
N ILE A 289 3.08 13.12 37.34
CA ILE A 289 2.06 12.39 36.56
C ILE A 289 1.04 11.74 37.50
N TYR A 290 1.48 11.24 38.65
CA TYR A 290 0.67 10.64 39.71
C TYR A 290 0.98 11.28 41.06
#